data_dc52aabb9dd48db3bf327d5645d38007
#
_entry.id   dc52aabb9dd48db3bf327d5645d38007
#
_cell.length_a   1.000
_cell.length_b   1.000
_cell.length_c   1.000
_cell.angle_alpha   90.00
_cell.angle_beta   90.00
_cell.angle_gamma   90.00
#
_symmetry.space_group_name_H-M   'P 1'
#
loop_
_entity.id
_entity.type
_entity.pdbx_description
1 polymer ?
#
loop_
_entity_poly.entity_id
_entity_poly.type
_entity_poly.pdbx_seq_one_letter_code
_entity_poly.pdbx_strand_id
1 'polypeptide(L)'
;MPRTFDALFGTQVHPGVLSGRMGNSQMSDVGKPLCVDLDGTLVETDTFDENLALALRSPRMLGRAITALPKGKASTKSALASGGVPDPAWLPYNLAFIEWLRAQKSAGRYILLVTAANHAIARAVAEYTDLFDDVVASTPERNLRGKEKARALVERFGEKQFVYAGNDHTDLDVWRLAAAAVVVNAPPRIEVSLGEIPIEAAFPGQ
;
A
#
# COMPACT_ATOMS: atom_id res chain seq x y z
N MET A 1 -0.80 24.42 -11.13
CA MET A 1 -1.95 23.49 -11.16
C MET A 1 -1.43 22.13 -10.74
N PRO A 2 -1.99 21.47 -9.72
CA PRO A 2 -1.58 20.13 -9.37
C PRO A 2 -1.89 19.18 -10.53
N ARG A 3 -0.92 18.38 -10.93
CA ARG A 3 -1.12 17.33 -11.93
C ARG A 3 -1.88 16.20 -11.24
N THR A 4 -3.08 15.88 -11.68
CA THR A 4 -3.83 14.72 -11.21
C THR A 4 -3.18 13.46 -11.75
N PHE A 5 -3.26 12.35 -11.02
CA PHE A 5 -2.70 11.05 -11.39
C PHE A 5 -3.16 10.59 -12.79
N ASP A 6 -4.43 10.82 -13.14
CA ASP A 6 -5.02 10.49 -14.44
C ASP A 6 -4.44 11.31 -15.61
N ALA A 7 -3.96 12.53 -15.36
CA ALA A 7 -3.33 13.36 -16.39
C ALA A 7 -1.94 12.86 -16.81
N LEU A 8 -1.27 12.07 -15.97
CA LEU A 8 0.06 11.50 -16.24
C LEU A 8 -0.01 10.14 -16.95
N PHE A 9 -1.10 9.39 -16.76
CA PHE A 9 -1.20 7.98 -17.19
C PHE A 9 -2.37 7.67 -18.13
N GLY A 10 -3.07 8.68 -18.64
CA GLY A 10 -4.02 8.64 -19.76
C GLY A 10 -5.11 7.57 -19.69
N THR A 11 -6.33 7.98 -19.32
CA THR A 11 -7.53 7.14 -19.45
C THR A 11 -8.02 7.10 -20.89
N GLN A 12 -7.78 5.99 -21.60
CA GLN A 12 -8.59 5.59 -22.75
C GLN A 12 -9.71 4.67 -22.23
N VAL A 13 -10.81 5.25 -21.80
CA VAL A 13 -12.05 4.49 -21.55
C VAL A 13 -12.91 4.56 -22.79
N HIS A 14 -13.04 3.45 -23.51
CA HIS A 14 -14.06 3.28 -24.53
C HIS A 14 -15.42 3.10 -23.88
N PRO A 15 -16.45 3.95 -24.14
CA PRO A 15 -17.79 3.73 -23.66
C PRO A 15 -18.49 2.71 -24.57
N GLY A 16 -18.57 1.46 -24.13
CA GLY A 16 -19.39 0.41 -24.72
C GLY A 16 -20.61 0.14 -23.82
N VAL A 17 -21.72 0.66 -24.25
CA VAL A 17 -23.11 0.43 -23.83
C VAL A 17 -23.39 -0.99 -23.34
N LEU A 18 -23.98 -1.12 -22.14
CA LEU A 18 -25.07 -2.09 -21.88
C LEU A 18 -25.95 -1.59 -20.73
N SER A 19 -27.11 -1.05 -21.11
CA SER A 19 -28.28 -0.86 -20.25
C SER A 19 -28.86 -2.22 -19.93
N GLY A 20 -28.79 -2.65 -18.67
CA GLY A 20 -29.44 -3.84 -18.15
C GLY A 20 -29.87 -3.62 -16.71
N ARG A 21 -31.17 -3.57 -16.43
CA ARG A 21 -31.79 -3.58 -15.11
C ARG A 21 -31.20 -4.76 -14.31
N MET A 22 -30.39 -4.52 -13.28
CA MET A 22 -29.90 -5.56 -12.39
C MET A 22 -30.79 -5.66 -11.15
N GLY A 23 -31.37 -6.85 -10.99
CA GLY A 23 -32.13 -7.25 -9.82
C GLY A 23 -31.22 -7.43 -8.60
N ASN A 24 -31.81 -7.35 -7.43
CA ASN A 24 -31.27 -7.31 -6.07
C ASN A 24 -30.54 -8.61 -5.62
N SER A 25 -29.84 -9.34 -6.52
CA SER A 25 -29.25 -10.66 -6.25
C SER A 25 -27.74 -10.76 -6.52
N GLN A 26 -27.00 -9.64 -6.74
CA GLN A 26 -25.58 -9.65 -7.08
C GLN A 26 -24.64 -8.98 -6.05
N MET A 27 -25.05 -8.89 -4.78
CA MET A 27 -24.16 -8.40 -3.70
C MET A 27 -23.25 -9.46 -3.08
N SER A 28 -23.14 -10.66 -3.65
CA SER A 28 -22.35 -11.76 -3.06
C SER A 28 -21.02 -12.08 -3.77
N ASP A 29 -20.61 -11.34 -4.79
CA ASP A 29 -19.40 -11.64 -5.58
C ASP A 29 -18.34 -10.52 -5.56
N VAL A 30 -18.45 -9.58 -4.65
CA VAL A 30 -17.36 -8.65 -4.36
C VAL A 30 -16.34 -9.39 -3.47
N GLY A 31 -15.18 -9.66 -4.02
CA GLY A 31 -14.14 -10.43 -3.34
C GLY A 31 -13.78 -9.88 -1.94
N LYS A 32 -13.09 -10.67 -1.13
CA LYS A 32 -12.63 -10.24 0.21
C LYS A 32 -11.87 -8.92 0.13
N PRO A 33 -11.89 -8.09 1.21
CA PRO A 33 -11.11 -6.86 1.28
C PRO A 33 -9.66 -7.08 0.85
N LEU A 34 -9.14 -6.17 0.04
CA LEU A 34 -7.76 -6.18 -0.43
C LEU A 34 -6.93 -5.20 0.41
N CYS A 35 -5.97 -5.71 1.16
CA CYS A 35 -5.04 -4.93 1.96
C CYS A 35 -3.72 -4.80 1.22
N VAL A 36 -3.26 -3.59 0.99
CA VAL A 36 -2.11 -3.28 0.13
C VAL A 36 -1.01 -2.62 0.96
N ASP A 37 0.22 -3.15 0.89
CA ASP A 37 1.40 -2.48 1.43
C ASP A 37 1.86 -1.35 0.52
N LEU A 38 2.60 -0.40 1.07
CA LEU A 38 3.14 0.75 0.35
C LEU A 38 4.55 0.48 -0.17
N ASP A 39 5.50 0.36 0.77
CA ASP A 39 6.94 0.33 0.49
C ASP A 39 7.36 -0.98 -0.16
N GLY A 40 7.98 -0.91 -1.34
CA GLY A 40 8.37 -2.06 -2.13
C GLY A 40 7.20 -2.78 -2.83
N THR A 41 5.94 -2.39 -2.55
CA THR A 41 4.72 -2.99 -3.11
C THR A 41 4.01 -2.04 -4.05
N LEU A 42 3.28 -1.05 -3.54
CA LEU A 42 2.61 -0.04 -4.37
C LEU A 42 3.64 0.87 -5.05
N VAL A 43 4.68 1.24 -4.32
CA VAL A 43 5.87 1.94 -4.82
C VAL A 43 7.09 1.02 -4.75
N GLU A 44 7.99 1.12 -5.73
CA GLU A 44 9.16 0.23 -5.86
C GLU A 44 10.27 0.58 -4.85
N THR A 45 10.22 1.75 -4.23
CA THR A 45 11.20 2.23 -3.24
C THR A 45 10.64 2.21 -1.82
N ASP A 46 11.56 2.34 -0.83
CA ASP A 46 11.18 2.62 0.57
C ASP A 46 10.98 4.12 0.72
N THR A 47 9.77 4.54 1.09
CA THR A 47 9.44 5.96 1.33
C THR A 47 10.25 6.57 2.46
N PHE A 48 10.86 5.75 3.33
CA PHE A 48 11.82 6.22 4.32
C PHE A 48 13.12 6.71 3.67
N ASP A 49 13.63 6.00 2.65
CA ASP A 49 14.85 6.38 1.93
C ASP A 49 14.63 7.68 1.16
N GLU A 50 13.45 7.87 0.55
CA GLU A 50 13.07 9.13 -0.09
C GLU A 50 13.03 10.29 0.91
N ASN A 51 12.45 10.09 2.10
CA ASN A 51 12.44 11.09 3.16
C ASN A 51 13.84 11.39 3.70
N LEU A 52 14.70 10.39 3.80
CA LEU A 52 16.07 10.55 4.22
C LEU A 52 16.87 11.37 3.18
N ALA A 53 16.66 11.11 1.89
CA ALA A 53 17.28 11.88 0.81
C ALA A 53 16.83 13.37 0.85
N LEU A 54 15.56 13.64 1.14
CA LEU A 54 15.05 15.00 1.36
C LEU A 54 15.66 15.63 2.61
N ALA A 55 15.80 14.89 3.70
CA ALA A 55 16.38 15.36 4.96
C ALA A 55 17.86 15.76 4.80
N LEU A 56 18.62 15.02 3.99
CA LEU A 56 20.03 15.34 3.71
C LEU A 56 20.19 16.69 2.98
N ARG A 57 19.16 17.15 2.29
CA ARG A 57 19.14 18.47 1.63
C ARG A 57 18.73 19.61 2.57
N SER A 58 18.25 19.30 3.79
CA SER A 58 17.78 20.29 4.77
C SER A 58 18.40 20.07 6.14
N PRO A 59 19.31 20.96 6.61
CA PRO A 59 19.93 20.84 7.94
C PRO A 59 18.92 20.80 9.10
N ARG A 60 17.75 21.46 8.94
CA ARG A 60 16.67 21.45 9.94
C ARG A 60 15.99 20.08 10.05
N MET A 61 15.75 19.42 8.92
CA MET A 61 15.17 18.06 8.88
C MET A 61 16.15 17.04 9.45
N LEU A 62 17.44 17.15 9.08
CA LEU A 62 18.49 16.28 9.59
C LEU A 62 18.61 16.38 11.12
N GLY A 63 18.57 17.59 11.68
CA GLY A 63 18.59 17.82 13.13
C GLY A 63 17.41 17.16 13.84
N ARG A 64 16.20 17.25 13.30
CA ARG A 64 14.99 16.58 13.84
C ARG A 64 15.09 15.06 13.78
N ALA A 65 15.58 14.51 12.67
CA ALA A 65 15.80 13.08 12.54
C ALA A 65 16.78 12.54 13.57
N ILE A 66 17.91 13.21 13.76
CA ILE A 66 18.95 12.86 14.74
C ILE A 66 18.39 12.87 16.17
N THR A 67 17.62 13.88 16.54
CA THR A 67 17.01 13.98 17.87
C THR A 67 15.89 12.93 18.11
N ALA A 68 15.31 12.38 17.06
CA ALA A 68 14.30 11.34 17.14
C ALA A 68 14.89 9.91 17.19
N LEU A 69 16.14 9.70 16.76
CA LEU A 69 16.80 8.38 16.74
C LEU A 69 16.70 7.60 18.05
N PRO A 70 16.96 8.21 19.24
CA PRO A 70 16.86 7.50 20.51
C PRO A 70 15.44 7.01 20.85
N LYS A 71 14.41 7.60 20.22
CA LYS A 71 12.99 7.26 20.42
C LYS A 71 12.51 6.11 19.53
N GLY A 72 13.38 5.56 18.70
CA GLY A 72 13.13 4.42 17.82
C GLY A 72 12.68 4.78 16.39
N LYS A 73 12.62 3.76 15.52
CA LYS A 73 12.36 3.92 14.07
C LYS A 73 11.06 4.66 13.74
N ALA A 74 9.97 4.39 14.46
CA ALA A 74 8.67 5.04 14.22
C ALA A 74 8.75 6.56 14.48
N SER A 75 9.39 6.97 15.58
CA SER A 75 9.61 8.39 15.91
C SER A 75 10.51 9.09 14.91
N THR A 76 11.56 8.40 14.43
CA THR A 76 12.46 8.94 13.40
C THR A 76 11.73 9.12 12.07
N LYS A 77 10.92 8.13 11.64
CA LYS A 77 10.07 8.23 10.46
C LYS A 77 9.08 9.40 10.57
N SER A 78 8.45 9.58 11.73
CA SER A 78 7.53 10.70 11.97
C SER A 78 8.25 12.06 11.95
N ALA A 79 9.45 12.16 12.53
CA ALA A 79 10.25 13.38 12.52
C ALA A 79 10.71 13.77 11.11
N LEU A 80 11.07 12.80 10.28
CA LEU A 80 11.41 13.00 8.87
C LEU A 80 10.18 13.47 8.08
N ALA A 81 9.03 12.80 8.22
CA ALA A 81 7.80 13.17 7.54
C ALA A 81 7.27 14.55 7.95
N SER A 82 7.50 14.99 9.20
CA SER A 82 7.12 16.35 9.64
C SER A 82 7.94 17.47 9.00
N GLY A 83 9.05 17.14 8.36
CA GLY A 83 9.90 18.07 7.60
C GLY A 83 9.49 18.25 6.14
N GLY A 84 8.57 17.44 5.64
CA GLY A 84 8.03 17.42 4.29
C GLY A 84 7.61 16.01 3.91
N VAL A 85 6.44 15.86 3.34
CA VAL A 85 6.00 14.61 2.71
C VAL A 85 6.54 14.62 1.28
N PRO A 86 7.20 13.55 0.78
CA PRO A 86 7.55 13.46 -0.62
C PRO A 86 6.32 13.72 -1.48
N ASP A 87 6.47 14.44 -2.57
CA ASP A 87 5.37 14.64 -3.51
C ASP A 87 5.00 13.27 -4.12
N PRO A 88 3.79 12.76 -3.87
CA PRO A 88 3.37 11.45 -4.37
C PRO A 88 3.47 11.31 -5.89
N ALA A 89 3.43 12.44 -6.63
CA ALA A 89 3.56 12.44 -8.09
C ALA A 89 4.94 11.96 -8.59
N TRP A 90 5.96 11.95 -7.75
CA TRP A 90 7.31 11.55 -8.12
C TRP A 90 7.71 10.16 -7.59
N LEU A 91 6.81 9.47 -6.91
CA LEU A 91 7.08 8.12 -6.44
C LEU A 91 7.05 7.12 -7.60
N PRO A 92 7.98 6.14 -7.63
CA PRO A 92 8.02 5.11 -8.66
C PRO A 92 6.95 4.03 -8.38
N TYR A 93 5.76 4.20 -8.93
CA TYR A 93 4.67 3.24 -8.79
C TYR A 93 4.85 2.03 -9.70
N ASN A 94 4.49 0.83 -9.22
CA ASN A 94 4.30 -0.32 -10.09
C ASN A 94 3.01 -0.13 -10.92
N LEU A 95 3.18 0.26 -12.19
CA LEU A 95 2.06 0.67 -13.04
C LEU A 95 1.09 -0.48 -13.35
N ALA A 96 1.61 -1.69 -13.57
CA ALA A 96 0.77 -2.86 -13.82
C ALA A 96 -0.11 -3.20 -12.59
N PHE A 97 0.46 -3.06 -11.39
CA PHE A 97 -0.28 -3.25 -10.16
C PHE A 97 -1.33 -2.15 -9.93
N ILE A 98 -1.00 -0.88 -10.23
CA ILE A 98 -1.95 0.25 -10.19
C ILE A 98 -3.15 0.00 -11.10
N GLU A 99 -2.93 -0.44 -12.33
CA GLU A 99 -4.02 -0.74 -13.29
C GLU A 99 -4.92 -1.86 -12.76
N TRP A 100 -4.33 -2.90 -12.19
CA TRP A 100 -5.08 -3.99 -11.59
C TRP A 100 -5.90 -3.50 -10.38
N LEU A 101 -5.33 -2.65 -9.50
CA LEU A 101 -6.05 -2.04 -8.37
C LEU A 101 -7.25 -1.21 -8.83
N ARG A 102 -7.10 -0.44 -9.92
CA ARG A 102 -8.22 0.31 -10.53
C ARG A 102 -9.36 -0.62 -10.97
N ALA A 103 -9.03 -1.74 -11.59
CA ALA A 103 -10.02 -2.74 -11.97
C ALA A 103 -10.72 -3.34 -10.73
N GLN A 104 -9.99 -3.64 -9.65
CA GLN A 104 -10.55 -4.12 -8.39
C GLN A 104 -11.50 -3.09 -7.77
N LYS A 105 -11.10 -1.81 -7.72
CA LYS A 105 -11.94 -0.71 -7.21
C LYS A 105 -13.20 -0.52 -8.05
N SER A 106 -13.06 -0.56 -9.38
CA SER A 106 -14.21 -0.44 -10.30
C SER A 106 -15.20 -1.60 -10.17
N ALA A 107 -14.71 -2.79 -9.79
CA ALA A 107 -15.55 -3.94 -9.45
C ALA A 107 -16.22 -3.83 -8.06
N GLY A 108 -15.98 -2.76 -7.32
CA GLY A 108 -16.55 -2.52 -5.99
C GLY A 108 -15.80 -3.19 -4.84
N ARG A 109 -14.59 -3.70 -5.07
CA ARG A 109 -13.78 -4.32 -4.02
C ARG A 109 -13.28 -3.25 -3.04
N TYR A 110 -13.44 -3.50 -1.74
CA TYR A 110 -12.87 -2.64 -0.70
C TYR A 110 -11.34 -2.77 -0.69
N ILE A 111 -10.63 -1.64 -0.78
CA ILE A 111 -9.17 -1.59 -0.84
C ILE A 111 -8.64 -0.75 0.32
N LEU A 112 -7.80 -1.36 1.16
CA LEU A 112 -7.16 -0.74 2.32
C LEU A 112 -5.66 -0.56 2.06
N LEU A 113 -5.15 0.66 2.19
CA LEU A 113 -3.71 0.88 2.30
C LEU A 113 -3.26 0.61 3.74
N VAL A 114 -2.36 -0.37 3.94
CA VAL A 114 -1.84 -0.72 5.26
C VAL A 114 -0.32 -0.78 5.25
N THR A 115 0.35 0.12 5.96
CA THR A 115 1.80 0.30 5.81
C THR A 115 2.50 0.61 7.12
N ALA A 116 3.80 0.24 7.18
CA ALA A 116 4.72 0.69 8.21
C ALA A 116 5.25 2.12 8.00
N ALA A 117 4.94 2.76 6.87
CA ALA A 117 5.25 4.16 6.62
C ALA A 117 4.50 5.10 7.59
N ASN A 118 4.93 6.36 7.63
CA ASN A 118 4.24 7.38 8.42
C ASN A 118 2.86 7.69 7.84
N HIS A 119 1.90 7.95 8.73
CA HIS A 119 0.51 8.23 8.36
C HIS A 119 0.34 9.40 7.37
N ALA A 120 1.14 10.48 7.50
CA ALA A 120 1.07 11.61 6.58
C ALA A 120 1.46 11.23 5.14
N ILE A 121 2.48 10.38 4.99
CA ILE A 121 2.92 9.86 3.68
C ILE A 121 1.85 8.94 3.09
N ALA A 122 1.36 7.98 3.88
CA ALA A 122 0.34 7.04 3.44
C ALA A 122 -0.94 7.75 2.99
N ARG A 123 -1.38 8.77 3.73
CA ARG A 123 -2.53 9.60 3.32
C ARG A 123 -2.28 10.36 2.03
N ALA A 124 -1.13 11.02 1.89
CA ALA A 124 -0.80 11.76 0.68
C ALA A 124 -0.80 10.85 -0.56
N VAL A 125 -0.27 9.62 -0.44
CA VAL A 125 -0.31 8.62 -1.52
C VAL A 125 -1.73 8.16 -1.80
N ALA A 126 -2.53 7.89 -0.78
CA ALA A 126 -3.92 7.46 -0.95
C ALA A 126 -4.78 8.54 -1.63
N GLU A 127 -4.64 9.80 -1.20
CA GLU A 127 -5.32 10.95 -1.78
C GLU A 127 -4.89 11.20 -3.24
N TYR A 128 -3.59 11.05 -3.54
CA TYR A 128 -3.06 11.24 -4.89
C TYR A 128 -3.54 10.15 -5.86
N THR A 129 -3.53 8.89 -5.44
CA THR A 129 -3.87 7.75 -6.30
C THR A 129 -5.37 7.54 -6.45
N ASP A 130 -6.18 7.98 -5.48
CA ASP A 130 -7.63 7.75 -5.37
C ASP A 130 -8.05 6.27 -5.49
N LEU A 131 -7.19 5.36 -4.98
CA LEU A 131 -7.41 3.92 -5.08
C LEU A 131 -7.99 3.30 -3.79
N PHE A 132 -7.80 3.95 -2.66
CA PHE A 132 -8.03 3.36 -1.35
C PHE A 132 -9.29 3.91 -0.68
N ASP A 133 -10.03 3.01 -0.04
CA ASP A 133 -11.23 3.36 0.75
C ASP A 133 -10.85 3.78 2.17
N ASP A 134 -9.68 3.30 2.66
CA ASP A 134 -9.16 3.66 3.99
C ASP A 134 -7.64 3.48 4.05
N VAL A 135 -7.03 4.06 5.11
CA VAL A 135 -5.58 4.03 5.35
C VAL A 135 -5.29 3.65 6.80
N VAL A 136 -4.48 2.62 6.99
CA VAL A 136 -3.92 2.23 8.29
C VAL A 136 -2.40 2.29 8.21
N ALA A 137 -1.79 3.18 8.98
CA ALA A 137 -0.36 3.45 8.92
C ALA A 137 0.26 3.53 10.30
N SER A 138 1.60 3.45 10.37
CA SER A 138 2.32 3.59 11.63
C SER A 138 2.13 4.96 12.27
N THR A 139 2.09 4.95 13.60
CA THR A 139 2.15 6.15 14.43
C THR A 139 3.47 6.17 15.21
N PRO A 140 3.82 7.26 15.91
CA PRO A 140 4.99 7.29 16.79
C PRO A 140 4.99 6.18 17.86
N GLU A 141 3.79 5.76 18.31
CA GLU A 141 3.57 4.78 19.38
C GLU A 141 3.46 3.34 18.83
N ARG A 142 3.05 3.16 17.58
CA ARG A 142 2.78 1.85 16.97
C ARG A 142 3.40 1.70 15.59
N ASN A 143 4.34 0.75 15.44
CA ASN A 143 4.95 0.42 14.17
C ASN A 143 4.23 -0.78 13.52
N LEU A 144 3.52 -0.54 12.42
CA LEU A 144 2.74 -1.56 11.68
C LEU A 144 3.63 -2.36 10.71
N ARG A 145 4.56 -3.15 11.24
CA ARG A 145 5.41 -4.06 10.47
C ARG A 145 5.23 -5.51 10.90
N GLY A 146 5.26 -6.43 9.93
CA GLY A 146 5.22 -7.88 10.16
C GLY A 146 4.04 -8.29 11.05
N LYS A 147 4.31 -8.88 12.21
CA LYS A 147 3.31 -9.39 13.14
C LYS A 147 2.30 -8.34 13.63
N GLU A 148 2.72 -7.10 13.85
CA GLU A 148 1.81 -6.02 14.26
C GLU A 148 0.84 -5.64 13.13
N LYS A 149 1.29 -5.63 11.87
CA LYS A 149 0.43 -5.45 10.71
C LYS A 149 -0.57 -6.62 10.60
N ALA A 150 -0.08 -7.84 10.70
CA ALA A 150 -0.90 -9.05 10.66
C ALA A 150 -2.01 -9.02 11.75
N ARG A 151 -1.64 -8.69 12.97
CA ARG A 151 -2.58 -8.55 14.10
C ARG A 151 -3.64 -7.50 13.83
N ALA A 152 -3.26 -6.31 13.36
CA ALA A 152 -4.20 -5.23 13.07
C ALA A 152 -5.22 -5.63 11.99
N LEU A 153 -4.79 -6.38 10.97
CA LEU A 153 -5.68 -6.85 9.90
C LEU A 153 -6.62 -7.96 10.39
N VAL A 154 -6.16 -8.88 11.24
CA VAL A 154 -7.01 -9.91 11.85
C VAL A 154 -8.01 -9.28 12.81
N GLU A 155 -7.61 -8.29 13.62
CA GLU A 155 -8.52 -7.54 14.51
C GLU A 155 -9.63 -6.84 13.70
N ARG A 156 -9.31 -6.34 12.49
CA ARG A 156 -10.26 -5.61 11.65
C ARG A 156 -11.20 -6.49 10.83
N PHE A 157 -10.68 -7.55 10.22
CA PHE A 157 -11.40 -8.34 9.22
C PHE A 157 -11.65 -9.79 9.65
N GLY A 158 -10.87 -10.31 10.58
CA GLY A 158 -10.83 -11.73 10.92
C GLY A 158 -9.75 -12.49 10.13
N GLU A 159 -9.29 -13.62 10.69
CA GLU A 159 -8.34 -14.50 10.04
C GLU A 159 -8.96 -15.11 8.77
N LYS A 160 -8.16 -15.17 7.68
CA LYS A 160 -8.60 -15.64 6.36
C LYS A 160 -9.78 -14.85 5.75
N GLN A 161 -10.06 -13.63 6.23
CA GLN A 161 -11.14 -12.79 5.70
C GLN A 161 -10.66 -11.58 4.89
N PHE A 162 -9.38 -11.52 4.54
CA PHE A 162 -8.78 -10.49 3.68
C PHE A 162 -7.75 -11.12 2.74
N VAL A 163 -7.44 -10.42 1.66
CA VAL A 163 -6.33 -10.69 0.75
C VAL A 163 -5.25 -9.66 1.02
N TYR A 164 -3.98 -10.03 0.91
CA TYR A 164 -2.89 -9.13 1.20
C TYR A 164 -1.89 -9.04 0.06
N ALA A 165 -1.58 -7.80 -0.38
CA ALA A 165 -0.55 -7.49 -1.35
C ALA A 165 0.72 -7.03 -0.64
N GLY A 166 1.84 -7.67 -0.93
CA GLY A 166 3.13 -7.42 -0.30
C GLY A 166 4.29 -7.88 -1.19
N ASN A 167 5.53 -7.70 -0.71
CA ASN A 167 6.72 -7.89 -1.52
C ASN A 167 7.86 -8.68 -0.84
N ASP A 168 7.92 -8.75 0.48
CA ASP A 168 9.09 -9.28 1.16
C ASP A 168 8.78 -10.37 2.21
N HIS A 169 9.84 -10.89 2.84
CA HIS A 169 9.71 -11.95 3.84
C HIS A 169 9.02 -11.49 5.14
N THR A 170 8.97 -10.18 5.43
CA THR A 170 8.23 -9.67 6.61
C THR A 170 6.72 -9.74 6.37
N ASP A 171 6.28 -9.78 5.12
CA ASP A 171 4.87 -9.96 4.75
C ASP A 171 4.37 -11.39 4.92
N LEU A 172 5.28 -12.37 5.06
CA LEU A 172 4.91 -13.76 5.36
C LEU A 172 4.07 -13.87 6.64
N ASP A 173 4.32 -13.03 7.65
CA ASP A 173 3.52 -12.99 8.86
C ASP A 173 2.06 -12.60 8.57
N VAL A 174 1.84 -11.75 7.57
CA VAL A 174 0.51 -11.30 7.14
C VAL A 174 -0.13 -12.32 6.22
N TRP A 175 0.58 -12.80 5.20
CA TRP A 175 0.06 -13.77 4.24
C TRP A 175 -0.41 -15.07 4.89
N ARG A 176 0.28 -15.54 5.93
CA ARG A 176 -0.14 -16.72 6.70
C ARG A 176 -1.53 -16.60 7.30
N LEU A 177 -2.00 -15.39 7.58
CA LEU A 177 -3.31 -15.07 8.15
C LEU A 177 -4.30 -14.53 7.12
N ALA A 178 -3.84 -14.24 5.90
CA ALA A 178 -4.67 -13.83 4.77
C ALA A 178 -5.34 -15.03 4.08
N ALA A 179 -6.42 -14.79 3.35
CA ALA A 179 -7.09 -15.80 2.52
C ALA A 179 -6.27 -16.13 1.27
N ALA A 180 -5.62 -15.13 0.69
CA ALA A 180 -4.75 -15.25 -0.46
C ALA A 180 -3.66 -14.18 -0.45
N ALA A 181 -2.60 -14.41 -1.21
CA ALA A 181 -1.51 -13.49 -1.45
C ALA A 181 -1.68 -12.79 -2.80
N VAL A 182 -1.34 -11.49 -2.85
CA VAL A 182 -0.96 -10.80 -4.07
C VAL A 182 0.53 -10.49 -3.93
N VAL A 183 1.33 -10.97 -4.88
CA VAL A 183 2.79 -10.86 -4.83
C VAL A 183 3.23 -9.75 -5.76
N VAL A 184 3.89 -8.71 -5.25
CA VAL A 184 4.26 -7.53 -6.03
C VAL A 184 5.74 -7.24 -5.83
N ASN A 185 6.52 -7.06 -6.89
CA ASN A 185 7.96 -6.74 -6.85
C ASN A 185 8.80 -7.70 -5.98
N ALA A 186 8.29 -8.89 -5.69
CA ALA A 186 8.94 -9.82 -4.77
C ALA A 186 10.00 -10.67 -5.48
N PRO A 187 11.11 -11.00 -4.81
CA PRO A 187 12.05 -11.97 -5.35
C PRO A 187 11.42 -13.38 -5.41
N PRO A 188 11.83 -14.22 -6.38
CA PRO A 188 11.21 -15.55 -6.62
C PRO A 188 11.14 -16.46 -5.38
N ARG A 189 12.08 -16.31 -4.44
CA ARG A 189 12.09 -17.07 -3.17
C ARG A 189 10.86 -16.82 -2.29
N ILE A 190 10.19 -15.67 -2.46
CA ILE A 190 8.98 -15.34 -1.68
C ILE A 190 7.84 -16.26 -2.10
N GLU A 191 7.61 -16.45 -3.40
CA GLU A 191 6.56 -17.35 -3.90
C GLU A 191 6.75 -18.77 -3.36
N VAL A 192 7.99 -19.26 -3.33
CA VAL A 192 8.32 -20.55 -2.72
C VAL A 192 7.99 -20.58 -1.22
N SER A 193 8.24 -19.47 -0.50
CA SER A 193 7.98 -19.35 0.93
C SER A 193 6.49 -19.25 1.29
N LEU A 194 5.61 -18.92 0.33
CA LEU A 194 4.17 -18.92 0.52
C LEU A 194 3.60 -20.34 0.69
N GLY A 195 4.26 -21.37 0.12
CA GLY A 195 3.83 -22.76 0.23
C GLY A 195 2.42 -22.97 -0.33
N GLU A 196 1.46 -23.37 0.52
CA GLU A 196 0.07 -23.64 0.14
C GLU A 196 -0.84 -22.40 0.14
N ILE A 197 -0.32 -21.20 0.45
CA ILE A 197 -1.12 -19.97 0.44
C ILE A 197 -1.49 -19.66 -1.01
N PRO A 198 -2.81 -19.53 -1.35
CA PRO A 198 -3.22 -19.22 -2.71
C PRO A 198 -2.65 -17.87 -3.17
N ILE A 199 -2.12 -17.82 -4.38
CA ILE A 199 -1.69 -16.58 -5.03
C ILE A 199 -2.82 -16.12 -5.96
N GLU A 200 -3.45 -14.98 -5.64
CA GLU A 200 -4.52 -14.38 -6.44
C GLU A 200 -3.97 -13.65 -7.67
N ALA A 201 -2.85 -12.95 -7.51
CA ALA A 201 -2.16 -12.25 -8.59
C ALA A 201 -0.66 -12.08 -8.27
N ALA A 202 0.16 -11.92 -9.31
CA ALA A 202 1.58 -11.64 -9.17
C ALA A 202 2.01 -10.57 -10.19
N PHE A 203 2.82 -9.62 -9.73
CA PHE A 203 3.35 -8.48 -10.49
C PHE A 203 4.86 -8.43 -10.28
N PRO A 204 5.67 -8.81 -11.27
CA PRO A 204 7.12 -8.71 -11.16
C PRO A 204 7.55 -7.24 -11.08
N GLY A 205 8.68 -6.97 -10.40
CA GLY A 205 9.35 -5.68 -10.45
C GLY A 205 9.84 -5.35 -11.87
N GLN A 206 9.90 -4.07 -12.19
CA GLN A 206 10.41 -3.58 -13.48
C GLN A 206 11.95 -3.53 -13.48
#